data_b7709a1bc89c31bdf6201a2803fce7f8
#
_entry.id   b7709a1bc89c31bdf6201a2803fce7f8
#
_cell.length_a   1.000
_cell.length_b   1.000
_cell.length_c   1.000
_cell.angle_alpha   90.00
_cell.angle_beta   90.00
_cell.angle_gamma   90.00
#
_symmetry.space_group_name_H-M   'P 1'
#
loop_
_entity.id
_entity.type
_entity.pdbx_description
1 polymer ?
#
loop_
_entity_poly.entity_id
_entity_poly.type
_entity_poly.pdbx_seq_one_letter_code
_entity_poly.pdbx_strand_id
1 'polypeptide(L)'
;MGNRETPDELAPTLWRTARALANEDRLRLLRIVADGGGTEPVSQVASVAGLPRPTASLYLRALNARGILGVERRDGRVFYTLKPDRSLPVAASVQDAFRALFRRGGPPVGWEERLVPGIRAFSHFRRLAMMEALLRSPGLDPEAWRGAVRIPPTSFAHHFAVLLRSGLLRRDGRGRCSVVRPSDPICGALFAALASIPDQPQTGPSMRSTRASVT
;
A
#
# COMPACT_ATOMS: atom_id res chain seq x y z
N MET A 1 -6.72 -31.73 -5.32
CA MET A 1 -5.33 -31.49 -4.91
C MET A 1 -5.22 -30.00 -4.63
N GLY A 2 -5.33 -29.61 -3.34
CA GLY A 2 -5.29 -28.22 -2.92
C GLY A 2 -3.87 -27.70 -2.96
N ASN A 3 -3.66 -26.64 -3.71
CA ASN A 3 -2.44 -25.85 -3.73
C ASN A 3 -2.28 -25.25 -2.33
N ARG A 4 -1.40 -25.78 -1.49
CA ARG A 4 -1.01 -25.17 -0.23
C ARG A 4 -0.15 -23.98 -0.60
N GLU A 5 -0.73 -22.75 -0.48
CA GLU A 5 0.03 -21.52 -0.52
C GLU A 5 1.14 -21.60 0.54
N THR A 6 2.37 -21.40 0.12
CA THR A 6 3.51 -21.40 1.02
C THR A 6 3.42 -20.19 1.96
N PRO A 7 3.94 -20.25 3.21
CA PRO A 7 3.89 -19.13 4.16
C PRO A 7 4.42 -17.80 3.62
N ASP A 8 5.32 -17.83 2.66
CA ASP A 8 5.87 -16.64 1.99
C ASP A 8 4.85 -15.91 1.07
N GLU A 9 3.82 -16.59 0.55
CA GLU A 9 2.79 -15.95 -0.27
C GLU A 9 1.79 -15.15 0.55
N LEU A 10 1.68 -15.42 1.84
CA LEU A 10 0.82 -14.72 2.80
C LEU A 10 1.50 -13.51 3.46
N ALA A 11 2.82 -13.36 3.30
CA ALA A 11 3.56 -12.23 3.88
C ALA A 11 3.03 -10.90 3.32
N PRO A 12 2.67 -9.92 4.19
CA PRO A 12 2.20 -8.62 3.74
C PRO A 12 3.32 -7.89 3.00
N THR A 13 3.11 -7.65 1.72
CA THR A 13 4.02 -6.87 0.87
C THR A 13 3.56 -5.41 0.83
N LEU A 14 4.49 -4.49 0.55
CA LEU A 14 4.23 -3.05 0.47
C LEU A 14 2.99 -2.72 -0.38
N TRP A 15 2.88 -3.27 -1.60
CA TRP A 15 1.76 -2.96 -2.46
C TRP A 15 0.41 -3.52 -1.95
N ARG A 16 0.43 -4.67 -1.25
CA ARG A 16 -0.78 -5.25 -0.64
C ARG A 16 -1.24 -4.42 0.56
N THR A 17 -0.31 -3.93 1.39
CA THR A 17 -0.59 -3.02 2.50
C THR A 17 -1.17 -1.70 1.99
N ALA A 18 -0.52 -1.09 1.00
CA ALA A 18 -1.04 0.12 0.35
C ALA A 18 -2.41 -0.09 -0.29
N ARG A 19 -2.65 -1.24 -0.93
CA ARG A 19 -3.96 -1.59 -1.51
C ARG A 19 -5.05 -1.71 -0.45
N ALA A 20 -4.73 -2.21 0.73
CA ALA A 20 -5.69 -2.25 1.83
C ALA A 20 -6.06 -0.85 2.34
N LEU A 21 -5.13 0.11 2.27
CA LEU A 21 -5.34 1.50 2.70
C LEU A 21 -5.96 2.39 1.60
N ALA A 22 -5.86 2.04 0.33
CA ALA A 22 -6.29 2.86 -0.81
C ALA A 22 -7.83 2.89 -0.99
N ASN A 23 -8.57 3.12 0.08
CA ASN A 23 -10.02 3.19 0.12
C ASN A 23 -10.46 4.13 1.25
N GLU A 24 -11.31 5.10 0.94
CA GLU A 24 -11.75 6.16 1.86
C GLU A 24 -12.49 5.61 3.07
N ASP A 25 -13.41 4.65 2.89
CA ASP A 25 -14.14 4.06 4.00
C ASP A 25 -13.23 3.30 4.96
N ARG A 26 -12.18 2.62 4.43
CA ARG A 26 -11.20 1.95 5.30
C ARG A 26 -10.37 2.94 6.10
N LEU A 27 -9.99 4.07 5.51
CA LEU A 27 -9.31 5.14 6.22
C LEU A 27 -10.21 5.77 7.27
N ARG A 28 -11.50 5.99 6.95
CA ARG A 28 -12.53 6.47 7.88
C ARG A 28 -12.70 5.51 9.07
N LEU A 29 -12.83 4.21 8.80
CA LEU A 29 -12.90 3.19 9.86
C LEU A 29 -11.65 3.17 10.72
N LEU A 30 -10.47 3.29 10.11
CA LEU A 30 -9.19 3.34 10.83
C LEU A 30 -9.12 4.55 11.76
N ARG A 31 -9.62 5.71 11.32
CA ARG A 31 -9.75 6.91 12.16
C ARG A 31 -10.67 6.67 13.34
N ILE A 32 -11.86 6.14 13.11
CA ILE A 32 -12.84 5.87 14.18
C ILE A 32 -12.25 4.92 15.23
N VAL A 33 -11.56 3.86 14.80
CA VAL A 33 -10.86 2.94 15.71
C VAL A 33 -9.75 3.66 16.49
N ALA A 34 -9.04 4.59 15.85
CA ALA A 34 -7.99 5.37 16.51
C ALA A 34 -8.56 6.32 17.57
N ASP A 35 -9.62 7.05 17.24
CA ASP A 35 -10.27 8.03 18.10
C ASP A 35 -10.96 7.34 19.30
N GLY A 36 -11.57 6.17 19.09
CA GLY A 36 -12.20 5.36 20.14
C GLY A 36 -11.24 4.52 20.99
N GLY A 37 -9.92 4.60 20.74
CA GLY A 37 -8.89 3.83 21.47
C GLY A 37 -9.02 2.32 21.35
N GLY A 38 -9.82 1.81 20.42
CA GLY A 38 -10.07 0.36 20.23
C GLY A 38 -11.01 -0.25 21.28
N THR A 39 -11.78 0.56 21.96
CA THR A 39 -12.76 0.10 22.99
C THR A 39 -14.14 -0.16 22.41
N GLU A 40 -14.39 0.19 21.16
CA GLU A 40 -15.70 0.13 20.54
C GLU A 40 -15.89 -1.16 19.72
N PRO A 41 -17.06 -1.83 19.87
CA PRO A 41 -17.38 -3.02 19.08
C PRO A 41 -17.62 -2.65 17.61
N VAL A 42 -17.43 -3.62 16.71
CA VAL A 42 -17.60 -3.43 15.25
C VAL A 42 -18.96 -2.79 14.88
N SER A 43 -20.03 -3.11 15.62
CA SER A 43 -21.35 -2.52 15.37
C SER A 43 -21.39 -1.01 15.57
N GLN A 44 -20.71 -0.51 16.60
CA GLN A 44 -20.62 0.91 16.89
C GLN A 44 -19.69 1.61 15.88
N VAL A 45 -18.53 1.03 15.59
CA VAL A 45 -17.62 1.56 14.55
C VAL A 45 -18.34 1.66 13.20
N ALA A 46 -19.14 0.65 12.82
CA ALA A 46 -19.94 0.67 11.59
C ALA A 46 -20.98 1.78 11.59
N SER A 47 -21.70 1.96 12.70
CA SER A 47 -22.72 3.01 12.87
C SER A 47 -22.12 4.40 12.73
N VAL A 48 -21.01 4.68 13.41
CA VAL A 48 -20.29 5.97 13.33
C VAL A 48 -19.75 6.24 11.92
N ALA A 49 -19.31 5.17 11.22
CA ALA A 49 -18.82 5.29 9.83
C ALA A 49 -19.96 5.46 8.80
N GLY A 50 -21.22 5.28 9.17
CA GLY A 50 -22.34 5.26 8.25
C GLY A 50 -22.32 4.06 7.28
N LEU A 51 -21.73 2.93 7.69
CA LEU A 51 -21.58 1.74 6.86
C LEU A 51 -22.42 0.57 7.36
N PRO A 52 -22.92 -0.30 6.45
CA PRO A 52 -23.50 -1.57 6.84
C PRO A 52 -22.49 -2.40 7.64
N ARG A 53 -22.94 -3.01 8.75
CA ARG A 53 -22.08 -3.83 9.63
C ARG A 53 -21.28 -4.91 8.89
N PRO A 54 -21.83 -5.65 7.90
CA PRO A 54 -21.05 -6.61 7.13
C PRO A 54 -19.89 -5.96 6.36
N THR A 55 -20.12 -4.79 5.75
CA THR A 55 -19.10 -4.02 5.01
C THR A 55 -18.00 -3.53 5.93
N ALA A 56 -18.35 -2.91 7.07
CA ALA A 56 -17.37 -2.48 8.06
C ALA A 56 -16.54 -3.66 8.60
N SER A 57 -17.19 -4.79 8.90
CA SER A 57 -16.50 -6.01 9.33
C SER A 57 -15.51 -6.54 8.27
N LEU A 58 -15.90 -6.53 6.99
CA LEU A 58 -15.03 -6.92 5.89
C LEU A 58 -13.81 -6.00 5.79
N TYR A 59 -14.01 -4.70 5.88
CA TYR A 59 -12.95 -3.70 5.77
C TYR A 59 -11.99 -3.74 6.96
N LEU A 60 -12.50 -3.88 8.18
CA LEU A 60 -11.66 -4.03 9.38
C LEU A 60 -10.84 -5.32 9.35
N ARG A 61 -11.42 -6.44 8.88
CA ARG A 61 -10.67 -7.68 8.66
C ARG A 61 -9.57 -7.52 7.61
N ALA A 62 -9.84 -6.79 6.53
CA ALA A 62 -8.83 -6.52 5.51
C ALA A 62 -7.64 -5.72 6.05
N LEU A 63 -7.88 -4.75 6.93
CA LEU A 63 -6.84 -3.97 7.62
C LEU A 63 -6.07 -4.84 8.63
N ASN A 64 -6.79 -5.67 9.40
CA ASN A 64 -6.16 -6.61 10.34
C ASN A 64 -5.28 -7.64 9.63
N ALA A 65 -5.73 -8.22 8.51
CA ALA A 65 -4.97 -9.17 7.71
C ALA A 65 -3.66 -8.58 7.14
N ARG A 66 -3.46 -7.27 7.21
CA ARG A 66 -2.23 -6.57 6.82
C ARG A 66 -1.44 -6.04 8.03
N GLY A 67 -1.83 -6.45 9.23
CA GLY A 67 -1.18 -6.00 10.46
C GLY A 67 -1.37 -4.51 10.78
N ILE A 68 -2.28 -3.82 10.07
CA ILE A 68 -2.59 -2.40 10.33
C ILE A 68 -3.45 -2.26 11.57
N LEU A 69 -4.31 -3.22 11.85
CA LEU A 69 -5.12 -3.29 13.08
C LEU A 69 -4.83 -4.59 13.82
N GLY A 70 -4.74 -4.52 15.13
CA GLY A 70 -4.89 -5.67 16.01
C GLY A 70 -6.35 -6.04 16.18
N VAL A 71 -6.64 -7.27 16.59
CA VAL A 71 -7.98 -7.75 16.89
C VAL A 71 -8.00 -8.37 18.29
N GLU A 72 -9.02 -8.03 19.08
CA GLU A 72 -9.28 -8.61 20.39
C GLU A 72 -10.71 -9.12 20.44
N ARG A 73 -10.92 -10.22 21.15
CA ARG A 73 -12.26 -10.76 21.40
C ARG A 73 -12.54 -10.70 22.91
N ARG A 74 -13.64 -10.05 23.28
CA ARG A 74 -14.09 -9.91 24.66
C ARG A 74 -15.60 -10.12 24.69
N ASP A 75 -16.10 -10.96 25.58
CA ASP A 75 -17.53 -11.23 25.80
C ASP A 75 -18.31 -11.50 24.49
N GLY A 76 -17.74 -12.34 23.60
CA GLY A 76 -18.34 -12.69 22.32
C GLY A 76 -18.34 -11.57 21.28
N ARG A 77 -17.76 -10.40 21.57
CA ARG A 77 -17.64 -9.25 20.67
C ARG A 77 -16.23 -9.11 20.12
N VAL A 78 -16.13 -8.52 18.93
CA VAL A 78 -14.85 -8.26 18.26
C VAL A 78 -14.54 -6.77 18.35
N PHE A 79 -13.31 -6.47 18.77
CA PHE A 79 -12.75 -5.13 18.89
C PHE A 79 -11.49 -5.03 18.03
N TYR A 80 -11.31 -3.90 17.39
CA TYR A 80 -10.10 -3.61 16.62
C TYR A 80 -9.30 -2.49 17.28
N THR A 81 -7.98 -2.62 17.30
CA THR A 81 -7.09 -1.68 17.98
C THR A 81 -5.95 -1.26 17.05
N LEU A 82 -5.40 -0.07 17.25
CA LEU A 82 -4.15 0.36 16.62
C LEU A 82 -2.93 -0.22 17.36
N LYS A 83 -2.86 -1.55 17.49
CA LYS A 83 -1.65 -2.22 18.01
C LYS A 83 -0.78 -2.66 16.84
N PRO A 84 0.49 -2.18 16.73
CA PRO A 84 1.36 -2.58 15.65
C PRO A 84 1.74 -4.06 15.77
N ASP A 85 1.61 -4.77 14.67
CA ASP A 85 2.33 -6.02 14.51
C ASP A 85 3.77 -5.67 14.10
N ARG A 86 4.68 -5.72 15.06
CA ARG A 86 6.09 -5.37 14.86
C ARG A 86 6.84 -6.39 13.99
N SER A 87 6.27 -7.57 13.74
CA SER A 87 6.80 -8.54 12.79
C SER A 87 6.60 -8.10 11.33
N LEU A 88 5.75 -7.09 11.10
CA LEU A 88 5.42 -6.56 9.79
C LEU A 88 5.91 -5.10 9.65
N PRO A 89 7.17 -4.86 9.25
CA PRO A 89 7.79 -3.53 9.28
C PRO A 89 7.01 -2.43 8.55
N VAL A 90 6.43 -2.75 7.38
CA VAL A 90 5.63 -1.79 6.61
C VAL A 90 4.36 -1.41 7.37
N ALA A 91 3.66 -2.38 7.94
CA ALA A 91 2.44 -2.13 8.71
C ALA A 91 2.75 -1.34 9.98
N ALA A 92 3.84 -1.66 10.66
CA ALA A 92 4.29 -0.95 11.86
C ALA A 92 4.63 0.52 11.55
N SER A 93 5.40 0.79 10.49
CA SER A 93 5.74 2.16 10.07
C SER A 93 4.51 2.98 9.69
N VAL A 94 3.57 2.37 8.96
CA VAL A 94 2.29 3.01 8.59
C VAL A 94 1.46 3.31 9.85
N GLN A 95 1.38 2.38 10.79
CA GLN A 95 0.66 2.62 12.04
C GLN A 95 1.29 3.73 12.88
N ASP A 96 2.61 3.77 12.97
CA ASP A 96 3.29 4.84 13.71
C ASP A 96 3.02 6.21 13.07
N ALA A 97 2.94 6.27 11.72
CA ALA A 97 2.52 7.47 11.00
C ALA A 97 1.07 7.87 11.31
N PHE A 98 0.13 6.92 11.32
CA PHE A 98 -1.25 7.17 11.74
C PHE A 98 -1.34 7.67 13.17
N ARG A 99 -0.67 7.01 14.12
CA ARG A 99 -0.64 7.46 15.52
C ARG A 99 -0.10 8.87 15.68
N ALA A 100 0.97 9.20 14.94
CA ALA A 100 1.54 10.54 14.97
C ALA A 100 0.56 11.60 14.43
N LEU A 101 -0.21 11.24 13.39
CA LEU A 101 -1.23 12.09 12.80
C LEU A 101 -2.39 12.34 13.79
N PHE A 102 -2.92 11.29 14.41
CA PHE A 102 -4.04 11.39 15.35
C PHE A 102 -3.68 12.08 16.67
N ARG A 103 -2.46 11.88 17.19
CA ARG A 103 -2.01 12.59 18.41
C ARG A 103 -1.91 14.12 18.24
N ARG A 104 -1.81 14.65 17.03
CA ARG A 104 -1.74 16.09 16.73
C ARG A 104 -3.11 16.73 16.50
N GLY A 105 -4.18 16.18 17.04
CA GLY A 105 -5.55 16.67 16.87
C GLY A 105 -6.28 16.07 15.67
N GLY A 106 -5.69 15.04 15.06
CA GLY A 106 -6.26 14.34 13.90
C GLY A 106 -6.14 15.10 12.59
N PRO A 107 -6.38 14.43 11.49
CA PRO A 107 -6.36 15.04 10.16
C PRO A 107 -7.62 15.89 9.93
N PRO A 108 -7.55 16.89 9.05
CA PRO A 108 -8.71 17.73 8.71
C PRO A 108 -9.79 16.91 8.00
N VAL A 109 -11.03 17.39 8.03
CA VAL A 109 -12.16 16.78 7.30
C VAL A 109 -11.82 16.57 5.83
N GLY A 110 -12.20 15.42 5.26
CA GLY A 110 -11.92 15.05 3.87
C GLY A 110 -10.45 14.68 3.60
N TRP A 111 -9.67 14.37 4.63
CA TRP A 111 -8.29 13.91 4.46
C TRP A 111 -8.18 12.58 3.73
N GLU A 112 -9.17 11.71 3.91
CA GLU A 112 -9.25 10.39 3.29
C GLU A 112 -9.23 10.50 1.76
N GLU A 113 -10.06 11.39 1.21
CA GLU A 113 -10.15 11.64 -0.23
C GLU A 113 -8.85 12.20 -0.79
N ARG A 114 -8.18 13.09 -0.04
CA ARG A 114 -6.89 13.66 -0.44
C ARG A 114 -5.74 12.67 -0.35
N LEU A 115 -5.79 11.73 0.59
CA LEU A 115 -4.72 10.77 0.83
C LEU A 115 -4.77 9.58 -0.12
N VAL A 116 -5.96 9.11 -0.47
CA VAL A 116 -6.16 7.92 -1.31
C VAL A 116 -5.39 7.95 -2.63
N PRO A 117 -5.34 9.06 -3.41
CA PRO A 117 -4.53 9.11 -4.63
C PRO A 117 -3.05 8.82 -4.40
N GLY A 118 -2.47 9.38 -3.34
CA GLY A 118 -1.08 9.12 -2.94
C GLY A 118 -0.85 7.66 -2.58
N ILE A 119 -1.70 7.07 -1.74
CA ILE A 119 -1.61 5.66 -1.37
C ILE A 119 -1.79 4.75 -2.59
N ARG A 120 -2.67 5.09 -3.53
CA ARG A 120 -2.88 4.33 -4.77
C ARG A 120 -1.61 4.18 -5.59
N ALA A 121 -0.71 5.14 -5.55
CA ALA A 121 0.59 5.01 -6.23
C ALA A 121 1.36 3.76 -5.77
N PHE A 122 1.30 3.44 -4.49
CA PHE A 122 1.97 2.28 -3.90
C PHE A 122 1.16 0.98 -4.00
N SER A 123 -0.10 1.01 -4.42
CA SER A 123 -1.03 -0.14 -4.33
C SER A 123 -0.94 -1.13 -5.51
N HIS A 124 0.15 -1.11 -6.27
CA HIS A 124 0.37 -2.03 -7.39
C HIS A 124 1.86 -2.28 -7.63
N PHE A 125 2.28 -3.54 -7.75
CA PHE A 125 3.68 -3.94 -7.89
C PHE A 125 4.40 -3.27 -9.07
N ARG A 126 3.73 -3.10 -10.23
CA ARG A 126 4.33 -2.41 -11.39
C ARG A 126 4.64 -0.94 -11.10
N ARG A 127 3.79 -0.25 -10.34
CA ARG A 127 4.08 1.14 -9.94
C ARG A 127 5.25 1.23 -8.98
N LEU A 128 5.39 0.25 -8.07
CA LEU A 128 6.57 0.16 -7.21
C LEU A 128 7.82 -0.02 -8.06
N ALA A 129 7.84 -1.00 -8.99
CA ALA A 129 8.96 -1.22 -9.91
C ALA A 129 9.29 0.03 -10.75
N MET A 130 8.28 0.77 -11.20
CA MET A 130 8.46 2.03 -11.91
C MET A 130 9.13 3.09 -11.03
N MET A 131 8.66 3.28 -9.80
CA MET A 131 9.26 4.25 -8.86
C MET A 131 10.68 3.84 -8.44
N GLU A 132 10.93 2.56 -8.19
CA GLU A 132 12.28 2.02 -7.90
C GLU A 132 13.26 2.31 -9.04
N ALA A 133 12.87 2.09 -10.29
CA ALA A 133 13.71 2.38 -11.44
C ALA A 133 14.10 3.86 -11.51
N LEU A 134 13.16 4.78 -11.22
CA LEU A 134 13.46 6.22 -11.16
C LEU A 134 14.27 6.63 -9.94
N LEU A 135 14.13 5.93 -8.81
CA LEU A 135 14.97 6.17 -7.63
C LEU A 135 16.43 5.78 -7.90
N ARG A 136 16.67 4.69 -8.67
CA ARG A 136 18.01 4.27 -9.07
C ARG A 136 18.59 5.13 -10.19
N SER A 137 17.75 5.57 -11.13
CA SER A 137 18.17 6.35 -12.29
C SER A 137 17.24 7.56 -12.49
N PRO A 138 17.44 8.64 -11.72
CA PRO A 138 16.63 9.85 -11.83
C PRO A 138 16.77 10.51 -13.21
N GLY A 139 15.68 11.09 -13.70
CA GLY A 139 15.71 11.87 -14.93
C GLY A 139 15.59 11.05 -16.21
N LEU A 140 15.09 9.81 -16.14
CA LEU A 140 14.74 9.04 -17.33
C LEU A 140 13.58 9.71 -18.09
N ASP A 141 13.67 9.71 -19.43
CA ASP A 141 12.49 9.97 -20.25
C ASP A 141 11.54 8.76 -20.21
N PRO A 142 10.26 8.92 -20.57
CA PRO A 142 9.27 7.84 -20.46
C PRO A 142 9.59 6.60 -21.28
N GLU A 143 10.29 6.72 -22.41
CA GLU A 143 10.62 5.58 -23.27
C GLU A 143 11.76 4.76 -22.68
N ALA A 144 12.86 5.39 -22.28
CA ALA A 144 13.96 4.75 -21.58
C ALA A 144 13.47 4.10 -20.27
N TRP A 145 12.61 4.79 -19.52
CA TRP A 145 12.01 4.27 -18.30
C TRP A 145 11.14 3.04 -18.56
N ARG A 146 10.27 3.07 -19.59
CA ARG A 146 9.46 1.92 -20.00
C ARG A 146 10.33 0.72 -20.36
N GLY A 147 11.43 0.95 -21.10
CA GLY A 147 12.40 -0.09 -21.43
C GLY A 147 13.04 -0.72 -20.19
N ALA A 148 13.44 0.10 -19.22
CA ALA A 148 14.05 -0.35 -17.98
C ALA A 148 13.13 -1.25 -17.13
N VAL A 149 11.82 -0.94 -17.08
CA VAL A 149 10.85 -1.71 -16.27
C VAL A 149 10.17 -2.85 -17.03
N ARG A 150 10.41 -3.00 -18.33
CA ARG A 150 9.86 -4.07 -19.19
C ARG A 150 8.32 -4.22 -19.08
N ILE A 151 7.60 -3.11 -18.99
CA ILE A 151 6.14 -3.08 -18.91
C ILE A 151 5.56 -2.83 -20.31
N PRO A 152 4.48 -3.55 -20.72
CA PRO A 152 3.82 -3.29 -22.00
C PRO A 152 3.35 -1.82 -22.11
N PRO A 153 3.38 -1.20 -23.32
CA PRO A 153 3.11 0.23 -23.52
C PRO A 153 1.79 0.72 -22.93
N THR A 154 0.70 0.00 -23.16
CA THR A 154 -0.64 0.35 -22.66
C THR A 154 -0.69 0.30 -21.12
N SER A 155 -0.08 -0.72 -20.52
CA SER A 155 0.01 -0.87 -19.07
C SER A 155 0.90 0.21 -18.45
N PHE A 156 2.04 0.53 -19.11
CA PHE A 156 2.93 1.61 -18.69
C PHE A 156 2.19 2.96 -18.68
N ALA A 157 1.51 3.31 -19.77
CA ALA A 157 0.75 4.57 -19.87
C ALA A 157 -0.31 4.70 -18.76
N HIS A 158 -1.04 3.62 -18.46
CA HIS A 158 -2.00 3.60 -17.35
C HIS A 158 -1.31 3.87 -16.01
N HIS A 159 -0.26 3.14 -15.67
CA HIS A 159 0.46 3.29 -14.40
C HIS A 159 1.15 4.66 -14.29
N PHE A 160 1.72 5.14 -15.38
CA PHE A 160 2.31 6.46 -15.49
C PHE A 160 1.30 7.57 -15.16
N ALA A 161 0.10 7.51 -15.75
CA ALA A 161 -0.98 8.46 -15.46
C ALA A 161 -1.42 8.43 -13.99
N VAL A 162 -1.45 7.24 -13.35
CA VAL A 162 -1.75 7.13 -11.91
C VAL A 162 -0.66 7.80 -11.07
N LEU A 163 0.61 7.58 -11.38
CA LEU A 163 1.74 8.18 -10.66
C LEU A 163 1.76 9.70 -10.81
N LEU A 164 1.47 10.24 -12.00
CA LEU A 164 1.35 11.68 -12.20
C LEU A 164 0.22 12.29 -11.35
N ARG A 165 -0.98 11.70 -11.42
CA ARG A 165 -2.15 12.19 -10.65
C ARG A 165 -1.97 12.07 -9.14
N SER A 166 -1.13 11.16 -8.66
CA SER A 166 -0.83 11.03 -7.24
C SER A 166 0.10 12.12 -6.69
N GLY A 167 0.73 12.90 -7.56
CA GLY A 167 1.76 13.88 -7.18
C GLY A 167 3.13 13.28 -6.82
N LEU A 168 3.28 11.95 -6.89
CA LEU A 168 4.54 11.25 -6.59
C LEU A 168 5.48 11.16 -7.79
N LEU A 169 5.05 11.63 -8.92
CA LEU A 169 5.84 11.74 -10.14
C LEU A 169 5.77 13.16 -10.67
N ARG A 170 6.91 13.71 -11.01
CA ARG A 170 7.04 15.00 -11.68
C ARG A 170 7.76 14.79 -13.01
N ARG A 171 7.33 15.55 -14.03
CA ARG A 171 7.98 15.65 -15.33
C ARG A 171 8.54 17.06 -15.50
N ASP A 172 9.80 17.19 -15.88
CA ASP A 172 10.44 18.48 -16.16
C ASP A 172 10.08 18.99 -17.57
N GLY A 173 10.50 20.24 -17.90
CA GLY A 173 10.28 20.86 -19.21
C GLY A 173 10.99 20.14 -20.38
N ARG A 174 11.91 19.23 -20.10
CA ARG A 174 12.60 18.38 -21.09
C ARG A 174 11.97 16.98 -21.19
N GLY A 175 10.84 16.76 -20.49
CA GLY A 175 10.13 15.49 -20.50
C GLY A 175 10.69 14.42 -19.57
N ARG A 176 11.74 14.69 -18.79
CA ARG A 176 12.37 13.72 -17.88
C ARG A 176 11.56 13.57 -16.60
N CYS A 177 11.52 12.34 -16.11
CA CYS A 177 10.71 11.96 -14.95
C CYS A 177 11.54 11.81 -13.68
N SER A 178 10.99 12.25 -12.55
CA SER A 178 11.57 12.04 -11.24
C SER A 178 10.50 11.72 -10.20
N VAL A 179 10.85 10.91 -9.20
CA VAL A 179 9.97 10.63 -8.06
C VAL A 179 10.00 11.80 -7.10
N VAL A 180 8.82 12.22 -6.64
CA VAL A 180 8.66 13.27 -5.64
C VAL A 180 8.44 12.60 -4.28
N ARG A 181 9.23 13.01 -3.29
CA ARG A 181 9.05 12.53 -1.92
C ARG A 181 7.74 13.11 -1.36
N PRO A 182 6.83 12.26 -0.86
CA PRO A 182 5.56 12.74 -0.32
C PRO A 182 5.77 13.51 0.99
N SER A 183 5.01 14.57 1.18
CA SER A 183 4.97 15.35 2.43
C SER A 183 4.01 14.74 3.47
N ASP A 184 3.03 13.97 3.02
CA ASP A 184 2.11 13.28 3.91
C ASP A 184 2.81 12.14 4.67
N PRO A 185 2.63 12.03 6.00
CA PRO A 185 3.34 11.04 6.82
C PRO A 185 3.07 9.59 6.43
N ILE A 186 1.86 9.27 5.98
CA ILE A 186 1.46 7.90 5.64
C ILE A 186 2.07 7.49 4.29
N CYS A 187 1.95 8.37 3.28
CA CYS A 187 2.65 8.18 2.01
C CYS A 187 4.17 8.21 2.22
N GLY A 188 4.67 9.02 3.16
CA GLY A 188 6.08 9.06 3.57
C GLY A 188 6.56 7.73 4.14
N ALA A 189 5.78 7.07 4.98
CA ALA A 189 6.10 5.74 5.51
C ALA A 189 6.13 4.67 4.41
N LEU A 190 5.17 4.70 3.48
CA LEU A 190 5.15 3.80 2.32
C LEU A 190 6.34 4.05 1.38
N PHE A 191 6.71 5.31 1.19
CA PHE A 191 7.87 5.70 0.40
C PHE A 191 9.19 5.26 1.03
N ALA A 192 9.35 5.42 2.34
CA ALA A 192 10.52 4.96 3.07
C ALA A 192 10.67 3.43 2.98
N ALA A 193 9.56 2.69 3.10
CA ALA A 193 9.55 1.25 2.90
C ALA A 193 9.97 0.85 1.48
N LEU A 194 9.52 1.57 0.45
CA LEU A 194 9.94 1.35 -0.94
C LEU A 194 11.45 1.58 -1.11
N ALA A 195 11.97 2.69 -0.56
CA ALA A 195 13.37 3.04 -0.66
C ALA A 195 14.31 2.10 0.12
N SER A 196 13.76 1.33 1.07
CA SER A 196 14.49 0.35 1.89
C SER A 196 14.51 -1.05 1.28
N ILE A 197 13.82 -1.29 0.16
CA ILE A 197 13.85 -2.61 -0.51
C ILE A 197 15.26 -2.81 -1.08
N PRO A 198 15.98 -3.88 -0.63
CA PRO A 198 17.30 -4.19 -1.17
C PRO A 198 17.21 -4.45 -2.67
N ASP A 199 18.27 -4.12 -3.37
CA ASP A 199 18.40 -4.40 -4.80
C ASP A 199 18.35 -5.92 -5.03
N GLN A 200 17.17 -6.44 -5.35
CA GLN A 200 17.05 -7.83 -5.76
C GLN A 200 17.54 -7.93 -7.22
N PRO A 201 18.58 -8.75 -7.52
CA PRO A 201 18.91 -9.04 -8.89
C PRO A 201 17.64 -9.61 -9.54
N GLN A 202 17.23 -9.02 -10.67
CA GLN A 202 16.06 -9.49 -11.42
C GLN A 202 16.36 -10.90 -11.94
N THR A 203 16.06 -11.91 -11.16
CA THR A 203 15.99 -13.29 -11.63
C THR A 203 14.74 -13.37 -12.51
N GLY A 204 14.94 -13.05 -13.78
CA GLY A 204 13.96 -13.38 -14.81
C GLY A 204 13.74 -14.89 -14.78
N PRO A 205 12.52 -15.38 -15.11
CA PRO A 205 12.29 -16.81 -15.21
C PRO A 205 13.29 -17.40 -16.19
N SER A 206 14.16 -18.28 -15.69
CA SER A 206 15.09 -19.07 -16.50
C SER A 206 14.25 -19.85 -17.51
N MET A 207 14.32 -19.46 -18.79
CA MET A 207 13.85 -20.29 -19.89
C MET A 207 14.70 -21.58 -19.87
N ARG A 208 14.21 -22.61 -19.21
CA ARG A 208 14.75 -23.95 -19.38
C ARG A 208 14.53 -24.33 -20.83
N SER A 209 15.59 -24.26 -21.63
CA SER A 209 15.67 -24.83 -22.96
C SER A 209 15.48 -26.33 -22.85
N THR A 210 14.27 -26.80 -23.16
CA THR A 210 14.03 -28.23 -23.38
C THR A 210 14.59 -28.57 -24.75
N ARG A 211 15.86 -28.95 -24.80
CA ARG A 211 16.38 -29.68 -25.95
C ARG A 211 15.72 -31.06 -25.97
N ALA A 212 14.79 -31.21 -26.87
CA ALA A 212 14.33 -32.53 -27.29
C ALA A 212 15.47 -33.21 -28.03
N SER A 213 16.01 -34.26 -27.45
CA SER A 213 16.85 -35.22 -28.19
C SER A 213 15.93 -36.12 -28.96
N VAL A 214 15.97 -36.00 -30.28
CA VAL A 214 15.45 -37.00 -31.23
C VAL A 214 16.57 -38.01 -31.43
N THR A 215 16.31 -39.24 -31.12
CA THR A 215 16.94 -40.43 -31.73
C THR A 215 15.88 -41.50 -31.89
#